data_7488045e848b4d50511390d81816f175
#
_entry.id   7488045e848b4d50511390d81816f175
#
_cell.length_a   1.000
_cell.length_b   1.000
_cell.length_c   1.000
_cell.angle_alpha   90.00
_cell.angle_beta   90.00
_cell.angle_gamma   90.00
#
_symmetry.space_group_name_H-M   'P 1'
#
loop_
_entity.id
_entity.type
_entity.pdbx_description
1 polymer ?
#
loop_
_entity_poly.entity_id
_entity_poly.type
_entity_poly.pdbx_seq_one_letter_code
_entity_poly.pdbx_strand_id
1 'polypeptide(L)'
;AALVAIPSFVDANAYKPEIIARVKQATGRDVTIGGPIRLALLPAPEVTLDGLHVSNVAGTDSADMVAVKSIMVRLSLLGLLTGELRPADVILVEPRIPLQIDASGQPNWLFPATPESRTVPLPRVVIENGTLSFRDARSALSMVAARVAVSASADSIDGPLSLTGGATVNDVPMTI
;
A
#
# COMPACT_ATOMS: atom_id res chain seq x y z
N ALA A 1 31.15 -18.68 14.65
CA ALA A 1 30.33 -17.75 13.87
C ALA A 1 30.03 -18.39 12.51
N ALA A 2 28.90 -19.06 12.37
CA ALA A 2 28.44 -19.61 11.10
C ALA A 2 27.71 -18.48 10.36
N LEU A 3 28.34 -17.88 9.35
CA LEU A 3 27.65 -17.12 8.31
C LEU A 3 26.76 -18.12 7.58
N VAL A 4 25.46 -18.10 7.88
CA VAL A 4 24.45 -18.77 7.07
C VAL A 4 24.43 -18.03 5.75
N ALA A 5 25.12 -18.54 4.75
CA ALA A 5 24.97 -18.12 3.37
C ALA A 5 23.56 -18.52 2.95
N ILE A 6 22.59 -17.61 3.11
CA ILE A 6 21.26 -17.78 2.49
C ILE A 6 21.51 -17.74 0.99
N PRO A 7 21.09 -18.78 0.24
CA PRO A 7 21.37 -18.84 -1.18
C PRO A 7 20.77 -17.61 -1.87
N SER A 8 21.63 -16.89 -2.59
CA SER A 8 21.29 -15.68 -3.39
C SER A 8 20.35 -15.97 -4.57
N PHE A 9 19.63 -17.09 -4.56
CA PHE A 9 18.89 -17.63 -5.70
C PHE A 9 17.38 -17.77 -5.46
N VAL A 10 16.82 -17.03 -4.46
CA VAL A 10 15.36 -16.98 -4.39
C VAL A 10 14.91 -15.96 -5.45
N ASP A 11 14.41 -16.48 -6.57
CA ASP A 11 13.75 -15.62 -7.56
C ASP A 11 12.44 -15.10 -6.97
N ALA A 12 12.52 -13.91 -6.38
CA ALA A 12 11.35 -13.26 -5.77
C ALA A 12 10.24 -12.99 -6.80
N ASN A 13 10.55 -12.94 -8.09
CA ASN A 13 9.56 -12.78 -9.15
C ASN A 13 8.66 -14.00 -9.31
N ALA A 14 9.11 -15.20 -8.91
CA ALA A 14 8.28 -16.40 -8.91
C ALA A 14 7.03 -16.26 -8.02
N TYR A 15 7.07 -15.38 -7.02
CA TYR A 15 5.94 -15.12 -6.10
C TYR A 15 4.93 -14.08 -6.64
N LYS A 16 5.20 -13.41 -7.78
CA LYS A 16 4.26 -12.42 -8.36
C LYS A 16 2.84 -12.96 -8.52
N PRO A 17 2.62 -14.15 -9.10
CA PRO A 17 1.26 -14.66 -9.28
C PRO A 17 0.52 -14.85 -7.96
N GLU A 18 1.22 -15.31 -6.92
CA GLU A 18 0.63 -15.52 -5.60
C GLU A 18 0.27 -14.18 -4.94
N ILE A 19 1.15 -13.19 -5.01
CA ILE A 19 0.89 -11.84 -4.48
C ILE A 19 -0.32 -11.24 -5.19
N ILE A 20 -0.37 -11.30 -6.52
CA ILE A 20 -1.50 -10.82 -7.32
C ILE A 20 -2.81 -11.51 -6.90
N ALA A 21 -2.78 -12.84 -6.76
CA ALA A 21 -3.96 -13.59 -6.36
C ALA A 21 -4.46 -13.21 -4.97
N ARG A 22 -3.57 -13.05 -4.00
CA ARG A 22 -3.90 -12.64 -2.63
C ARG A 22 -4.48 -11.23 -2.57
N VAL A 23 -3.87 -10.28 -3.26
CA VAL A 23 -4.38 -8.90 -3.31
C VAL A 23 -5.73 -8.86 -4.02
N LYS A 24 -5.89 -9.60 -5.13
CA LYS A 24 -7.18 -9.73 -5.82
C LYS A 24 -8.26 -10.34 -4.92
N GLN A 25 -7.93 -11.37 -4.16
CA GLN A 25 -8.85 -11.99 -3.20
C GLN A 25 -9.27 -11.00 -2.10
N ALA A 26 -8.32 -10.23 -1.55
CA ALA A 26 -8.58 -9.27 -0.49
C ALA A 26 -9.35 -8.03 -0.96
N THR A 27 -9.13 -7.59 -2.19
CA THR A 27 -9.70 -6.33 -2.73
C THR A 27 -10.87 -6.54 -3.68
N GLY A 28 -11.01 -7.74 -4.26
CA GLY A 28 -11.95 -8.01 -5.35
C GLY A 28 -11.59 -7.31 -6.67
N ARG A 29 -10.35 -6.77 -6.80
CA ARG A 29 -9.89 -5.97 -7.94
C ARG A 29 -8.81 -6.69 -8.71
N ASP A 30 -8.70 -6.39 -10.00
CA ASP A 30 -7.57 -6.85 -10.78
C ASP A 30 -6.30 -6.11 -10.38
N VAL A 31 -5.20 -6.85 -10.31
CA VAL A 31 -3.91 -6.35 -9.82
C VAL A 31 -2.84 -6.70 -10.83
N THR A 32 -1.96 -5.76 -11.12
CA THR A 32 -0.79 -5.99 -11.96
C THR A 32 0.47 -5.50 -11.27
N ILE A 33 1.58 -6.19 -11.51
CA ILE A 33 2.92 -5.83 -11.02
C ILE A 33 3.83 -5.72 -12.23
N GLY A 34 4.10 -4.49 -12.67
CA GLY A 34 4.85 -4.21 -13.90
C GLY A 34 6.36 -4.36 -13.75
N GLY A 35 6.89 -4.12 -12.56
CA GLY A 35 8.32 -4.16 -12.28
C GLY A 35 8.80 -5.43 -11.57
N PRO A 36 10.09 -5.52 -11.26
CA PRO A 36 10.66 -6.65 -10.54
C PRO A 36 10.29 -6.66 -9.06
N ILE A 37 10.29 -7.85 -8.46
CA ILE A 37 10.33 -8.03 -7.01
C ILE A 37 11.79 -8.30 -6.62
N ARG A 38 12.29 -7.56 -5.65
CA ARG A 38 13.65 -7.67 -5.13
C ARG A 38 13.60 -8.00 -3.65
N LEU A 39 14.49 -8.87 -3.22
CA LEU A 39 14.71 -9.21 -1.82
C LEU A 39 16.12 -8.75 -1.41
N ALA A 40 16.21 -7.93 -0.40
CA ALA A 40 17.44 -7.56 0.29
C ALA A 40 17.39 -8.14 1.71
N LEU A 41 18.51 -8.65 2.20
CA LEU A 41 18.60 -9.25 3.54
C LEU A 41 19.39 -8.37 4.50
N LEU A 42 20.29 -7.54 3.98
CA LEU A 42 21.17 -6.68 4.77
C LEU A 42 21.03 -5.24 4.30
N PRO A 43 21.08 -4.24 5.20
CA PRO A 43 21.26 -4.34 6.65
C PRO A 43 20.00 -4.82 7.41
N ALA A 44 18.85 -4.80 6.78
CA ALA A 44 17.57 -5.30 7.27
C ALA A 44 16.83 -6.05 6.17
N PRO A 45 16.08 -7.10 6.47
CA PRO A 45 15.33 -7.82 5.45
C PRO A 45 14.22 -6.93 4.90
N GLU A 46 14.26 -6.74 3.59
CA GLU A 46 13.34 -5.87 2.86
C GLU A 46 12.93 -6.51 1.53
N VAL A 47 11.65 -6.46 1.24
CA VAL A 47 11.09 -6.83 -0.05
C VAL A 47 10.66 -5.55 -0.76
N THR A 48 11.19 -5.32 -1.96
CA THR A 48 10.77 -4.21 -2.82
C THR A 48 10.00 -4.74 -4.01
N LEU A 49 8.85 -4.13 -4.29
CA LEU A 49 7.97 -4.45 -5.41
C LEU A 49 7.71 -3.18 -6.20
N ASP A 50 8.00 -3.21 -7.50
CA ASP A 50 7.86 -2.04 -8.36
C ASP A 50 6.63 -2.15 -9.28
N GLY A 51 5.97 -0.99 -9.48
CA GLY A 51 4.87 -0.85 -10.44
C GLY A 51 3.63 -1.66 -10.08
N LEU A 52 3.12 -1.49 -8.85
CA LEU A 52 1.83 -2.05 -8.46
C LEU A 52 0.69 -1.17 -8.98
N HIS A 53 -0.27 -1.79 -9.65
CA HIS A 53 -1.52 -1.19 -10.08
C HIS A 53 -2.69 -2.05 -9.61
N VAL A 54 -3.68 -1.42 -8.99
CA VAL A 54 -4.95 -2.03 -8.60
C VAL A 54 -6.04 -1.36 -9.40
N SER A 55 -6.80 -2.13 -10.17
CA SER A 55 -7.84 -1.60 -11.04
C SER A 55 -8.96 -0.90 -10.27
N ASN A 56 -9.57 0.08 -10.90
CA ASN A 56 -10.74 0.76 -10.37
C ASN A 56 -12.04 -0.01 -10.69
N VAL A 57 -13.16 0.43 -10.13
CA VAL A 57 -14.50 -0.02 -10.55
C VAL A 57 -14.82 0.52 -11.95
N ALA A 58 -15.63 -0.21 -12.68
CA ALA A 58 -16.13 0.25 -13.97
C ALA A 58 -16.92 1.56 -13.81
N GLY A 59 -16.74 2.48 -14.74
CA GLY A 59 -17.44 3.77 -14.72
C GLY A 59 -16.75 4.89 -13.95
N THR A 60 -15.55 4.66 -13.43
CA THR A 60 -14.70 5.71 -12.82
C THR A 60 -13.82 6.39 -13.86
N ASP A 61 -13.40 7.64 -13.59
CA ASP A 61 -12.56 8.42 -14.50
C ASP A 61 -11.12 7.88 -14.61
N SER A 62 -10.65 7.20 -13.57
CA SER A 62 -9.31 6.60 -13.51
C SER A 62 -9.37 5.08 -13.68
N ALA A 63 -8.50 4.54 -14.53
CA ALA A 63 -8.37 3.10 -14.71
C ALA A 63 -7.87 2.38 -13.45
N ASP A 64 -6.97 3.04 -12.71
CA ASP A 64 -6.42 2.53 -11.47
C ASP A 64 -7.09 3.20 -10.27
N MET A 65 -7.47 2.40 -9.27
CA MET A 65 -7.85 2.86 -7.95
C MET A 65 -6.62 3.18 -7.09
N VAL A 66 -5.55 2.41 -7.28
CA VAL A 66 -4.24 2.64 -6.65
C VAL A 66 -3.17 2.31 -7.67
N ALA A 67 -2.25 3.23 -7.88
CA ALA A 67 -1.01 3.00 -8.61
C ALA A 67 0.16 3.40 -7.72
N VAL A 68 1.13 2.51 -7.52
CA VAL A 68 2.30 2.76 -6.67
C VAL A 68 3.56 2.49 -7.47
N LYS A 69 4.48 3.44 -7.50
CA LYS A 69 5.75 3.30 -8.21
C LYS A 69 6.61 2.20 -7.59
N SER A 70 6.73 2.20 -6.26
CA SER A 70 7.46 1.18 -5.53
C SER A 70 6.86 0.99 -4.13
N ILE A 71 6.79 -0.27 -3.69
CA ILE A 71 6.41 -0.65 -2.34
C ILE A 71 7.60 -1.33 -1.70
N MET A 72 8.05 -0.85 -0.55
CA MET A 72 9.08 -1.48 0.25
C MET A 72 8.46 -2.02 1.54
N VAL A 73 8.60 -3.31 1.76
CA VAL A 73 8.13 -3.99 2.97
C VAL A 73 9.35 -4.43 3.78
N ARG A 74 9.56 -3.78 4.90
CA ARG A 74 10.59 -4.19 5.87
C ARG A 74 10.03 -5.25 6.79
N LEU A 75 10.79 -6.32 6.98
CA LEU A 75 10.41 -7.43 7.82
C LEU A 75 11.10 -7.35 9.17
N SER A 76 10.44 -7.83 10.21
CA SER A 76 11.03 -7.96 11.54
C SER A 76 12.11 -9.03 11.55
N LEU A 77 13.35 -8.67 11.94
CA LEU A 77 14.44 -9.64 12.14
C LEU A 77 14.07 -10.71 13.18
N LEU A 78 13.41 -10.30 14.25
CA LEU A 78 12.99 -11.24 15.30
C LEU A 78 11.95 -12.22 14.76
N GLY A 79 11.00 -11.74 13.95
CA GLY A 79 10.02 -12.59 13.28
C GLY A 79 10.68 -13.63 12.38
N LEU A 80 11.68 -13.22 11.59
CA LEU A 80 12.42 -14.15 10.74
C LEU A 80 13.18 -15.22 11.53
N LEU A 81 13.75 -14.87 12.68
CA LEU A 81 14.43 -15.83 13.55
C LEU A 81 13.48 -16.86 14.18
N THR A 82 12.21 -16.49 14.35
CA THR A 82 11.15 -17.38 14.86
C THR A 82 10.36 -18.08 13.73
N GLY A 83 10.71 -17.82 12.45
CA GLY A 83 10.03 -18.40 11.30
C GLY A 83 8.74 -17.67 10.92
N GLU A 84 8.51 -16.47 11.45
CA GLU A 84 7.32 -15.67 11.16
C GLU A 84 7.65 -14.49 10.25
N LEU A 85 6.94 -14.37 9.13
CA LEU A 85 7.02 -13.21 8.24
C LEU A 85 6.13 -12.09 8.79
N ARG A 86 6.71 -11.25 9.64
CA ARG A 86 6.00 -10.08 10.20
C ARG A 86 6.50 -8.80 9.54
N PRO A 87 5.65 -8.10 8.77
CA PRO A 87 5.98 -6.77 8.28
C PRO A 87 6.08 -5.79 9.45
N ALA A 88 7.18 -5.04 9.50
CA ALA A 88 7.40 -3.96 10.47
C ALA A 88 6.98 -2.61 9.88
N ASP A 89 7.43 -2.33 8.67
CA ASP A 89 7.10 -1.11 7.93
C ASP A 89 6.64 -1.44 6.52
N VAL A 90 5.69 -0.67 6.00
CA VAL A 90 5.29 -0.67 4.58
C VAL A 90 5.47 0.76 4.06
N ILE A 91 6.36 0.96 3.12
CA ILE A 91 6.66 2.27 2.53
C ILE A 91 6.12 2.29 1.11
N LEU A 92 5.23 3.24 0.84
CA LEU A 92 4.64 3.47 -0.48
C LEU A 92 5.31 4.68 -1.11
N VAL A 93 6.05 4.47 -2.19
CA VAL A 93 6.75 5.54 -2.92
C VAL A 93 5.90 6.00 -4.09
N GLU A 94 5.63 7.29 -4.15
CA GLU A 94 4.83 7.94 -5.18
C GLU A 94 3.48 7.24 -5.46
N PRO A 95 2.68 6.91 -4.41
CA PRO A 95 1.37 6.35 -4.64
C PRO A 95 0.44 7.41 -5.23
N ARG A 96 -0.39 6.98 -6.19
CA ARG A 96 -1.50 7.75 -6.74
C ARG A 96 -2.79 7.05 -6.39
N ILE A 97 -3.66 7.75 -5.66
CA ILE A 97 -4.90 7.19 -5.11
C ILE A 97 -6.06 8.12 -5.49
N PRO A 98 -6.74 7.89 -6.63
CA PRO A 98 -7.94 8.63 -6.99
C PRO A 98 -9.15 8.06 -6.25
N LEU A 99 -9.65 8.80 -5.28
CA LEU A 99 -10.90 8.52 -4.58
C LEU A 99 -12.06 9.19 -5.31
N GLN A 100 -13.09 8.44 -5.63
CA GLN A 100 -14.26 8.95 -6.34
C GLN A 100 -15.55 8.42 -5.73
N ILE A 101 -16.51 9.31 -5.54
CA ILE A 101 -17.92 8.96 -5.30
C ILE A 101 -18.65 9.20 -6.64
N ASP A 102 -19.30 8.18 -7.14
CA ASP A 102 -20.05 8.26 -8.40
C ASP A 102 -21.37 9.02 -8.26
N ALA A 103 -22.09 9.21 -9.36
CA ALA A 103 -23.38 9.89 -9.36
C ALA A 103 -24.47 9.17 -8.54
N SER A 104 -24.31 7.85 -8.28
CA SER A 104 -25.21 7.07 -7.43
C SER A 104 -24.86 7.15 -5.94
N GLY A 105 -23.73 7.77 -5.60
CA GLY A 105 -23.23 7.89 -4.23
C GLY A 105 -22.34 6.72 -3.80
N GLN A 106 -21.93 5.87 -4.73
CA GLN A 106 -21.06 4.73 -4.44
C GLN A 106 -19.59 5.17 -4.46
N PRO A 107 -18.83 4.95 -3.35
CA PRO A 107 -17.40 5.23 -3.33
C PRO A 107 -16.61 4.08 -3.98
N ASN A 108 -15.52 4.43 -4.68
CA ASN A 108 -14.67 3.45 -5.36
C ASN A 108 -13.75 2.67 -4.41
N TRP A 109 -13.62 3.07 -3.16
CA TRP A 109 -12.75 2.44 -2.14
C TRP A 109 -13.46 1.44 -1.23
N LEU A 110 -14.69 1.02 -1.57
CA LEU A 110 -15.34 -0.07 -0.86
C LEU A 110 -14.72 -1.41 -1.27
N PHE A 111 -14.23 -2.13 -0.28
CA PHE A 111 -13.69 -3.47 -0.42
C PHE A 111 -14.60 -4.49 0.27
N PRO A 112 -14.63 -5.74 -0.21
CA PRO A 112 -15.30 -6.82 0.50
C PRO A 112 -14.70 -6.95 1.90
N ALA A 113 -15.55 -6.98 2.92
CA ALA A 113 -15.10 -7.25 4.28
C ALA A 113 -14.70 -8.73 4.39
N THR A 114 -13.43 -9.01 4.68
CA THR A 114 -12.96 -10.36 4.99
C THR A 114 -12.86 -10.55 6.49
N PRO A 115 -13.34 -11.68 7.04
CA PRO A 115 -13.30 -11.93 8.48
C PRO A 115 -11.88 -11.94 9.08
N GLU A 116 -10.88 -12.25 8.25
CA GLU A 116 -9.47 -12.37 8.66
C GLU A 116 -8.77 -11.03 8.92
N SER A 117 -9.38 -9.91 8.49
CA SER A 117 -8.75 -8.59 8.58
C SER A 117 -8.71 -8.00 10.00
N ARG A 118 -9.38 -8.59 10.98
CA ARG A 118 -9.62 -7.95 12.29
C ARG A 118 -8.53 -8.18 13.34
N THR A 119 -7.60 -9.11 13.13
CA THR A 119 -6.68 -9.53 14.22
C THR A 119 -5.20 -9.38 13.86
N VAL A 120 -4.88 -8.84 12.68
CA VAL A 120 -3.49 -8.67 12.26
C VAL A 120 -2.98 -7.31 12.74
N PRO A 121 -1.85 -7.26 13.48
CA PRO A 121 -1.19 -5.99 13.79
C PRO A 121 -0.89 -5.25 12.49
N LEU A 122 -1.27 -3.99 12.41
CA LEU A 122 -1.00 -3.18 11.23
C LEU A 122 0.47 -2.73 11.28
N PRO A 123 1.26 -2.99 10.22
CA PRO A 123 2.59 -2.42 10.13
C PRO A 123 2.48 -0.90 10.05
N ARG A 124 3.53 -0.21 10.45
CA ARG A 124 3.61 1.23 10.17
C ARG A 124 3.62 1.45 8.66
N VAL A 125 2.70 2.28 8.18
CA VAL A 125 2.58 2.64 6.76
C VAL A 125 3.16 4.04 6.57
N VAL A 126 4.10 4.17 5.65
CA VAL A 126 4.72 5.44 5.28
C VAL A 126 4.39 5.73 3.82
N ILE A 127 3.92 6.93 3.55
CA ILE A 127 3.70 7.44 2.20
C ILE A 127 4.78 8.47 1.90
N GLU A 128 5.50 8.28 0.80
CA GLU A 128 6.51 9.19 0.32
C GLU A 128 6.09 9.78 -1.04
N ASN A 129 5.96 11.10 -1.08
CA ASN A 129 5.61 11.86 -2.29
C ASN A 129 4.33 11.37 -3.00
N GLY A 130 3.30 11.04 -2.22
CA GLY A 130 2.02 10.54 -2.73
C GLY A 130 1.16 11.64 -3.36
N THR A 131 0.18 11.20 -4.14
CA THR A 131 -0.90 12.05 -4.66
C THR A 131 -2.22 11.38 -4.34
N LEU A 132 -3.08 12.10 -3.61
CA LEU A 132 -4.44 11.70 -3.31
C LEU A 132 -5.38 12.70 -3.99
N SER A 133 -6.23 12.23 -4.87
CA SER A 133 -7.31 13.05 -5.43
C SER A 133 -8.66 12.55 -4.92
N PHE A 134 -9.57 13.48 -4.68
CA PHE A 134 -10.94 13.17 -4.29
C PHE A 134 -11.90 13.88 -5.22
N ARG A 135 -12.93 13.18 -5.68
CA ARG A 135 -14.02 13.72 -6.50
C ARG A 135 -15.36 13.14 -6.07
N ASP A 136 -16.32 14.02 -5.84
CA ASP A 136 -17.72 13.64 -5.63
C ASP A 136 -18.55 14.11 -6.86
N ALA A 137 -19.03 13.16 -7.66
CA ALA A 137 -19.80 13.45 -8.87
C ALA A 137 -21.17 14.08 -8.58
N ARG A 138 -21.69 13.96 -7.35
CA ARG A 138 -22.98 14.52 -6.94
C ARG A 138 -22.90 16.01 -6.61
N SER A 139 -21.77 16.47 -6.08
CA SER A 139 -21.57 17.85 -5.61
C SER A 139 -20.59 18.65 -6.46
N ALA A 140 -19.99 18.03 -7.48
CA ALA A 140 -18.89 18.57 -8.27
C ALA A 140 -17.66 18.98 -7.41
N LEU A 141 -17.56 18.50 -6.17
CA LEU A 141 -16.41 18.73 -5.29
C LEU A 141 -15.20 17.97 -5.82
N SER A 142 -14.09 18.68 -6.00
CA SER A 142 -12.81 18.09 -6.39
C SER A 142 -11.70 18.66 -5.51
N MET A 143 -10.83 17.78 -5.00
CA MET A 143 -9.66 18.14 -4.19
C MET A 143 -8.46 17.30 -4.62
N VAL A 144 -7.27 17.90 -4.58
CA VAL A 144 -6.02 17.20 -4.82
C VAL A 144 -5.04 17.50 -3.68
N ALA A 145 -4.58 16.44 -3.03
CA ALA A 145 -3.46 16.50 -2.10
C ALA A 145 -2.22 15.94 -2.81
N ALA A 146 -1.26 16.78 -3.09
CA ALA A 146 0.01 16.45 -3.71
C ALA A 146 1.13 16.45 -2.66
N ARG A 147 2.26 15.82 -3.01
CA ARG A 147 3.42 15.73 -2.11
C ARG A 147 3.06 15.19 -0.72
N VAL A 148 2.16 14.23 -0.69
CA VAL A 148 1.73 13.59 0.55
C VAL A 148 2.91 12.82 1.13
N ALA A 149 3.35 13.22 2.32
CA ALA A 149 4.40 12.57 3.08
C ALA A 149 3.85 12.32 4.48
N VAL A 150 3.34 11.11 4.72
CA VAL A 150 2.59 10.77 5.92
C VAL A 150 3.06 9.42 6.47
N SER A 151 3.20 9.33 7.78
CA SER A 151 3.40 8.09 8.52
C SER A 151 2.15 7.79 9.33
N ALA A 152 1.59 6.62 9.13
CA ALA A 152 0.44 6.11 9.86
C ALA A 152 0.82 4.83 10.60
N SER A 153 0.40 4.72 11.85
CA SER A 153 0.55 3.50 12.65
C SER A 153 -0.68 3.29 13.52
N ALA A 154 -1.07 2.03 13.69
CA ALA A 154 -2.11 1.63 14.60
C ALA A 154 -1.76 0.27 15.22
N ASP A 155 -2.10 0.09 16.49
CA ASP A 155 -1.85 -1.19 17.19
C ASP A 155 -2.82 -2.29 16.71
N SER A 156 -3.98 -1.89 16.16
CA SER A 156 -4.98 -2.77 15.58
C SER A 156 -5.90 -1.97 14.64
N ILE A 157 -6.70 -2.66 13.82
CA ILE A 157 -7.67 -2.02 12.90
C ILE A 157 -8.68 -1.15 13.64
N ASP A 158 -9.07 -1.55 14.84
CA ASP A 158 -10.02 -0.83 15.69
C ASP A 158 -9.32 0.01 16.78
N GLY A 159 -7.99 0.08 16.77
CA GLY A 159 -7.17 0.79 17.75
C GLY A 159 -6.96 2.27 17.41
N PRO A 160 -6.33 3.02 18.33
CA PRO A 160 -6.00 4.42 18.06
C PRO A 160 -5.04 4.52 16.87
N LEU A 161 -5.41 5.36 15.90
CA LEU A 161 -4.59 5.68 14.74
C LEU A 161 -3.70 6.89 15.05
N SER A 162 -2.40 6.71 14.94
CA SER A 162 -1.43 7.82 14.95
C SER A 162 -1.10 8.19 13.51
N LEU A 163 -1.30 9.47 13.18
CA LEU A 163 -1.01 10.02 11.87
C LEU A 163 -0.10 11.24 12.03
N THR A 164 1.02 11.26 11.34
CA THR A 164 1.94 12.39 11.33
C THR A 164 2.45 12.63 9.92
N GLY A 165 2.59 13.90 9.53
CA GLY A 165 3.12 14.23 8.22
C GLY A 165 2.59 15.53 7.65
N GLY A 166 2.61 15.64 6.33
CA GLY A 166 2.12 16.82 5.63
C GLY A 166 1.77 16.51 4.17
N ALA A 167 1.05 17.44 3.59
CA ALA A 167 0.64 17.40 2.19
C ALA A 167 0.46 18.81 1.67
N THR A 168 0.36 18.98 0.36
CA THR A 168 -0.10 20.22 -0.26
C THR A 168 -1.49 19.98 -0.82
N VAL A 169 -2.49 20.62 -0.24
CA VAL A 169 -3.90 20.48 -0.64
C VAL A 169 -4.31 21.70 -1.44
N ASN A 170 -4.68 21.53 -2.70
CA ASN A 170 -5.03 22.63 -3.61
C ASN A 170 -4.01 23.79 -3.53
N ASP A 171 -2.72 23.45 -3.61
CA ASP A 171 -1.56 24.36 -3.51
C ASP A 171 -1.31 24.99 -2.14
N VAL A 172 -2.06 24.62 -1.10
CA VAL A 172 -1.84 25.08 0.28
C VAL A 172 -1.10 24.00 1.07
N PRO A 173 0.08 24.27 1.64
CA PRO A 173 0.78 23.31 2.49
C PRO A 173 0.04 23.12 3.82
N MET A 174 -0.12 21.85 4.21
CA MET A 174 -0.77 21.44 5.45
C MET A 174 0.12 20.45 6.22
N THR A 175 0.12 20.54 7.54
CA THR A 175 0.79 19.59 8.45
C THR A 175 -0.27 18.94 9.34
N ILE A 176 -0.10 17.63 9.58
CA ILE A 176 -0.99 16.82 10.42
C ILE A 176 -0.17 16.26 11.58
#